data_97f5ed596a909ed20a5f0e06ddd24684
#
_entry.id   97f5ed596a909ed20a5f0e06ddd24684
#
_cell.length_a   1.000
_cell.length_b   1.000
_cell.length_c   1.000
_cell.angle_alpha   90.00
_cell.angle_beta   90.00
_cell.angle_gamma   90.00
#
_symmetry.space_group_name_H-M   'P 1'
#
loop_
_entity.id
_entity.type
_entity.pdbx_description
1 polymer ?
#
loop_
_entity_poly.entity_id
_entity_poly.type
_entity_poly.pdbx_seq_one_letter_code
_entity_poly.pdbx_strand_id
1 'polypeptide(L)'
;MLHVDHRNLRAGAVALGAIECAVVPGVSPVVDMLAAIGPASHGFLREGWFCRGEPEAISTLVARRGDDSPILALPMRQLGPPGLRARSLAGSYWPFRSAAIDPSTGVGDMRAVLEHPAAQEIIGPLLRVGPIYHDDRLAQLMIAAADAIGWHVLIRDMGQSFVQDFAEPGLPDAWPSKSRRKKVRRLTARLEEQGPVTVRIVRGTEWSRQVFQDLARIEENSWVGTRTDRSGAKFLNPHMMAHWQRAVVDPDLAEMLTASLLYVADRPIAFSLDLVCGAIAYGIASSYDAAFADASPGQIVTLHAVDAMLARGVRQVDWGAGDSGYKQEIGARPGSRIQDILVVRSASIAAALRPRWEESVGSGTLALAAGLADAVRVSAIPTSLTLRRLLMSGLALSAAASLLAE
;
A
#
# COMPACT_ATOMS: atom_id res chain seq x y z
N MET A 1 -11.11 4.45 -55.21
CA MET A 1 -9.90 3.63 -55.10
C MET A 1 -8.77 4.56 -54.71
N LEU A 2 -8.51 4.71 -53.43
CA LEU A 2 -7.37 5.48 -52.89
C LEU A 2 -6.39 4.44 -52.33
N HIS A 3 -5.27 4.28 -52.99
CA HIS A 3 -4.13 3.52 -52.53
C HIS A 3 -3.50 4.24 -51.32
N VAL A 4 -3.56 3.65 -50.14
CA VAL A 4 -2.78 4.07 -48.98
C VAL A 4 -1.45 3.34 -49.04
N ASP A 5 -0.39 4.13 -49.22
CA ASP A 5 1.00 3.67 -49.29
C ASP A 5 1.53 3.30 -47.88
N HIS A 6 1.72 2.01 -47.67
CA HIS A 6 2.19 1.43 -46.38
C HIS A 6 3.72 1.46 -46.21
N ARG A 7 4.43 2.39 -46.80
CA ARG A 7 5.89 2.53 -46.68
C ARG A 7 6.27 3.83 -46.01
N ASN A 8 6.18 3.91 -44.69
CA ASN A 8 7.04 4.81 -43.87
C ASN A 8 6.61 4.81 -42.37
N LEU A 9 6.60 3.65 -41.74
CA LEU A 9 6.62 3.54 -40.27
C LEU A 9 7.86 2.72 -39.86
N ARG A 10 9.03 3.16 -40.27
CA ARG A 10 10.25 2.91 -39.49
C ARG A 10 10.30 4.01 -38.42
N ALA A 11 9.55 3.81 -37.33
CA ALA A 11 9.82 4.49 -36.08
C ALA A 11 11.29 4.24 -35.74
N GLY A 12 12.07 5.30 -35.64
CA GLY A 12 13.46 5.24 -35.24
C GLY A 12 13.54 4.44 -33.93
N ALA A 13 14.22 3.32 -33.94
CA ALA A 13 14.67 2.67 -32.75
C ALA A 13 15.63 3.65 -32.08
N VAL A 14 15.12 4.44 -31.14
CA VAL A 14 15.97 5.13 -30.16
C VAL A 14 16.74 3.96 -29.51
N ALA A 15 18.05 3.95 -29.71
CA ALA A 15 18.91 3.02 -29.02
C ALA A 15 18.62 3.22 -27.54
N LEU A 16 17.93 2.27 -26.92
CA LEU A 16 17.70 2.24 -25.48
C LEU A 16 19.10 2.26 -24.85
N GLY A 17 19.46 3.38 -24.22
CA GLY A 17 20.71 3.49 -23.50
C GLY A 17 20.81 2.31 -22.53
N ALA A 18 22.01 1.77 -22.33
CA ALA A 18 22.22 0.64 -21.43
C ALA A 18 21.58 0.96 -20.05
N ILE A 19 20.78 0.04 -19.53
CA ILE A 19 20.25 0.15 -18.18
C ILE A 19 21.31 -0.36 -17.21
N GLU A 20 21.66 0.45 -16.23
CA GLU A 20 22.53 0.10 -15.13
C GLU A 20 21.71 -0.15 -13.87
N CYS A 21 22.03 -1.22 -13.15
CA CYS A 21 21.37 -1.59 -11.90
C CYS A 21 22.38 -1.68 -10.76
N ALA A 22 22.04 -1.06 -9.64
CA ALA A 22 22.81 -1.15 -8.39
C ALA A 22 21.89 -1.55 -7.24
N VAL A 23 22.44 -2.28 -6.28
CA VAL A 23 21.76 -2.64 -5.03
C VAL A 23 22.36 -1.82 -3.90
N VAL A 24 21.52 -1.03 -3.24
CA VAL A 24 21.91 -0.15 -2.14
C VAL A 24 21.32 -0.69 -0.84
N PRO A 25 22.11 -0.83 0.24
CA PRO A 25 21.59 -1.15 1.56
C PRO A 25 20.64 -0.04 2.06
N GLY A 26 19.57 -0.44 2.74
CA GLY A 26 18.54 0.50 3.20
C GLY A 26 17.62 0.98 2.09
N VAL A 27 16.90 2.07 2.38
CA VAL A 27 16.11 2.79 1.38
C VAL A 27 16.98 3.85 0.72
N SER A 28 17.06 3.82 -0.61
CA SER A 28 17.86 4.80 -1.36
C SER A 28 17.14 6.15 -1.44
N PRO A 29 17.83 7.29 -1.27
CA PRO A 29 17.26 8.62 -1.52
C PRO A 29 16.71 8.83 -2.94
N VAL A 30 17.06 7.97 -3.88
CA VAL A 30 16.49 7.97 -5.24
C VAL A 30 14.97 7.80 -5.23
N VAL A 31 14.41 7.16 -4.19
CA VAL A 31 12.93 7.05 -4.07
C VAL A 31 12.28 8.42 -3.96
N ASP A 32 12.87 9.35 -3.21
CA ASP A 32 12.34 10.71 -3.04
C ASP A 32 12.41 11.52 -4.33
N MET A 33 13.50 11.38 -5.10
CA MET A 33 13.65 12.00 -6.41
C MET A 33 12.55 11.52 -7.36
N LEU A 34 12.33 10.21 -7.42
CA LEU A 34 11.31 9.61 -8.29
C LEU A 34 9.89 9.92 -7.82
N ALA A 35 9.64 9.95 -6.52
CA ALA A 35 8.34 10.35 -5.96
C ALA A 35 7.99 11.80 -6.30
N ALA A 36 8.99 12.69 -6.36
CA ALA A 36 8.78 14.11 -6.68
C ALA A 36 8.40 14.35 -8.13
N ILE A 37 8.87 13.52 -9.08
CA ILE A 37 8.58 13.63 -10.51
C ILE A 37 7.45 12.71 -10.97
N GLY A 38 7.07 11.75 -10.15
CA GLY A 38 6.00 10.79 -10.41
C GLY A 38 4.59 11.40 -10.30
N PRO A 39 3.55 10.60 -10.49
CA PRO A 39 2.18 11.07 -10.31
C PRO A 39 1.95 11.47 -8.86
N ALA A 40 1.22 12.56 -8.63
CA ALA A 40 0.93 13.07 -7.28
C ALA A 40 0.32 12.00 -6.37
N SER A 41 -0.52 11.11 -6.90
CA SER A 41 -1.10 9.96 -6.18
C SER A 41 -0.07 9.02 -5.56
N HIS A 42 1.17 9.04 -6.03
CA HIS A 42 2.31 8.23 -5.58
C HIS A 42 3.37 9.05 -4.83
N GLY A 43 3.14 10.33 -4.61
CA GLY A 43 4.08 11.23 -3.95
C GLY A 43 4.48 10.81 -2.52
N PHE A 44 3.70 9.93 -1.90
CA PHE A 44 3.99 9.35 -0.59
C PHE A 44 5.03 8.21 -0.61
N LEU A 45 5.40 7.69 -1.78
CA LEU A 45 6.38 6.61 -1.92
C LEU A 45 7.80 7.14 -1.71
N ARG A 46 8.05 7.66 -0.53
CA ARG A 46 9.28 8.30 -0.07
C ARG A 46 10.06 7.42 0.90
N GLU A 47 11.28 7.79 1.23
CA GLU A 47 12.13 7.04 2.17
C GLU A 47 11.38 6.74 3.48
N GLY A 48 10.77 7.74 4.10
CA GLY A 48 10.03 7.59 5.35
C GLY A 48 8.87 6.61 5.29
N TRP A 49 8.27 6.41 4.11
CA TRP A 49 7.19 5.43 3.90
C TRP A 49 7.67 3.98 3.89
N PHE A 50 8.86 3.75 3.34
CA PHE A 50 9.41 2.40 3.24
C PHE A 50 10.10 1.93 4.51
N CYS A 51 10.59 2.86 5.34
CA CYS A 51 11.27 2.58 6.61
C CYS A 51 10.30 2.07 7.67
N ARG A 52 9.95 0.78 7.62
CA ARG A 52 9.05 0.12 8.55
C ARG A 52 9.84 -0.68 9.58
N GLY A 53 10.13 -0.08 10.73
CA GLY A 53 10.76 -0.75 11.88
C GLY A 53 12.28 -0.88 11.77
N GLU A 54 12.81 -1.77 10.97
CA GLU A 54 14.24 -2.05 10.82
C GLU A 54 14.74 -1.65 9.41
N PRO A 55 15.35 -0.46 9.25
CA PRO A 55 15.89 -0.02 7.96
C PRO A 55 16.93 -0.98 7.38
N GLU A 56 17.69 -1.65 8.25
CA GLU A 56 18.76 -2.60 7.90
C GLU A 56 18.25 -3.85 7.17
N ALA A 57 16.97 -4.18 7.32
CA ALA A 57 16.34 -5.31 6.63
C ALA A 57 15.92 -4.99 5.18
N ILE A 58 16.09 -3.74 4.73
CA ILE A 58 15.71 -3.27 3.40
C ILE A 58 16.95 -3.19 2.51
N SER A 59 16.78 -3.54 1.25
CA SER A 59 17.73 -3.25 0.18
C SER A 59 16.98 -2.66 -1.00
N THR A 60 17.51 -1.59 -1.58
CA THR A 60 16.88 -0.92 -2.73
C THR A 60 17.59 -1.30 -4.01
N LEU A 61 16.88 -1.86 -4.98
CA LEU A 61 17.33 -1.97 -6.36
C LEU A 61 17.09 -0.61 -7.04
N VAL A 62 18.16 0.04 -7.47
CA VAL A 62 18.11 1.30 -8.24
C VAL A 62 18.49 0.99 -9.67
N ALA A 63 17.66 1.41 -10.63
CA ALA A 63 17.98 1.31 -12.05
C ALA A 63 18.07 2.72 -12.66
N ARG A 64 19.08 2.90 -13.55
CA ARG A 64 19.39 4.17 -14.24
C ARG A 64 19.56 3.92 -15.71
N ARG A 65 19.33 4.94 -16.54
CA ARG A 65 19.76 4.95 -17.95
C ARG A 65 21.23 5.32 -18.04
N GLY A 66 21.82 5.11 -19.20
CA GLY A 66 23.22 5.41 -19.44
C GLY A 66 23.62 6.90 -19.30
N ASP A 67 22.66 7.81 -19.17
CA ASP A 67 22.83 9.21 -18.80
C ASP A 67 22.77 9.47 -17.29
N ASP A 68 22.80 8.40 -16.49
CA ASP A 68 22.69 8.38 -15.03
C ASP A 68 21.30 8.80 -14.47
N SER A 69 20.30 9.01 -15.35
CA SER A 69 18.94 9.34 -14.89
C SER A 69 18.26 8.14 -14.22
N PRO A 70 17.78 8.28 -12.99
CA PRO A 70 17.10 7.18 -12.31
C PRO A 70 15.71 6.94 -12.93
N ILE A 71 15.41 5.68 -13.20
CA ILE A 71 14.12 5.25 -13.77
C ILE A 71 13.27 4.44 -12.82
N LEU A 72 13.90 3.80 -11.84
CA LEU A 72 13.22 2.90 -10.92
C LEU A 72 14.00 2.80 -9.60
N ALA A 73 13.28 2.77 -8.49
CA ALA A 73 13.82 2.39 -7.20
C ALA A 73 12.84 1.44 -6.52
N LEU A 74 13.27 0.19 -6.28
CA LEU A 74 12.50 -0.87 -5.62
C LEU A 74 13.07 -1.15 -4.23
N PRO A 75 12.59 -0.52 -3.17
CA PRO A 75 12.92 -0.93 -1.81
C PRO A 75 12.29 -2.29 -1.53
N MET A 76 13.11 -3.27 -1.19
CA MET A 76 12.69 -4.65 -0.98
C MET A 76 13.17 -5.17 0.38
N ARG A 77 12.37 -6.06 0.95
CA ARG A 77 12.70 -6.79 2.17
C ARG A 77 12.65 -8.29 1.93
N GLN A 78 13.29 -9.04 2.81
CA GLN A 78 13.19 -10.49 2.81
C GLN A 78 11.74 -10.92 3.00
N LEU A 79 11.29 -11.87 2.20
CA LEU A 79 10.00 -12.55 2.35
C LEU A 79 10.24 -13.98 2.83
N GLY A 80 9.75 -14.28 4.03
CA GLY A 80 9.97 -15.58 4.66
C GLY A 80 11.43 -15.83 5.06
N PRO A 81 11.83 -17.08 5.34
CA PRO A 81 13.18 -17.43 5.80
C PRO A 81 14.26 -17.04 4.78
N PRO A 82 15.45 -16.63 5.24
CA PRO A 82 16.55 -16.19 4.34
C PRO A 82 16.93 -17.22 3.27
N GLY A 83 16.81 -18.51 3.57
CA GLY A 83 17.12 -19.59 2.63
C GLY A 83 16.23 -19.63 1.37
N LEU A 84 15.05 -19.04 1.41
CA LEU A 84 14.17 -18.94 0.23
C LEU A 84 14.62 -17.88 -0.77
N ARG A 85 15.41 -16.89 -0.34
CA ARG A 85 15.82 -15.74 -1.16
C ARG A 85 14.64 -15.03 -1.85
N ALA A 86 13.42 -15.15 -1.26
CA ALA A 86 12.23 -14.47 -1.76
C ALA A 86 12.20 -13.03 -1.26
N ARG A 87 11.68 -12.13 -2.05
CA ARG A 87 11.58 -10.70 -1.74
C ARG A 87 10.14 -10.20 -1.83
N SER A 88 9.88 -9.14 -1.08
CA SER A 88 8.65 -8.37 -1.20
C SER A 88 8.99 -6.88 -1.25
N LEU A 89 8.19 -6.09 -1.93
CA LEU A 89 8.28 -4.64 -1.78
C LEU A 89 8.12 -4.26 -0.30
N ALA A 90 8.91 -3.29 0.13
CA ALA A 90 8.82 -2.70 1.47
C ALA A 90 7.60 -1.75 1.58
N GLY A 91 7.46 -1.09 2.71
CA GLY A 91 6.39 -0.13 2.98
C GLY A 91 5.09 -0.74 3.51
N SER A 92 4.13 0.12 3.80
CA SER A 92 2.79 -0.29 4.25
C SER A 92 2.00 -0.92 3.10
N TYR A 93 1.16 -1.90 3.42
CA TYR A 93 0.22 -2.45 2.44
C TYR A 93 -0.98 -1.53 2.19
N TRP A 94 -1.12 -0.48 2.96
CA TRP A 94 -2.21 0.46 2.86
C TRP A 94 -1.67 1.88 2.63
N PRO A 95 -2.19 2.62 1.65
CA PRO A 95 -3.31 2.26 0.75
C PRO A 95 -2.96 1.17 -0.24
N PHE A 96 -1.70 1.08 -0.69
CA PHE A 96 -1.16 0.05 -1.58
C PHE A 96 0.36 0.00 -1.48
N ARG A 97 0.95 -1.13 -1.91
CA ARG A 97 2.40 -1.26 -2.08
C ARG A 97 2.78 -1.08 -3.53
N SER A 98 3.45 0.00 -3.82
CA SER A 98 4.06 0.28 -5.11
C SER A 98 5.49 0.80 -4.90
N ALA A 99 6.17 1.19 -5.97
CA ALA A 99 7.46 1.85 -5.92
C ALA A 99 7.47 3.06 -6.84
N ALA A 100 8.34 4.01 -6.52
CA ALA A 100 8.51 5.20 -7.33
C ALA A 100 9.23 4.86 -8.64
N ILE A 101 8.66 5.27 -9.76
CA ILE A 101 9.19 5.07 -11.11
C ILE A 101 9.12 6.39 -11.90
N ASP A 102 10.09 6.59 -12.76
CA ASP A 102 10.06 7.72 -13.71
C ASP A 102 8.88 7.56 -14.68
N PRO A 103 8.09 8.63 -14.94
CA PRO A 103 6.95 8.57 -15.85
C PRO A 103 7.29 8.12 -17.28
N SER A 104 8.52 8.28 -17.72
CA SER A 104 8.99 7.87 -19.06
C SER A 104 9.41 6.40 -19.13
N THR A 105 9.50 5.68 -17.98
CA THR A 105 9.88 4.26 -17.94
C THR A 105 8.90 3.41 -18.73
N GLY A 106 9.38 2.65 -19.70
CA GLY A 106 8.59 1.76 -20.53
C GLY A 106 8.79 0.28 -20.21
N VAL A 107 8.06 -0.57 -20.93
CA VAL A 107 8.19 -2.04 -20.81
C VAL A 107 9.61 -2.49 -21.18
N GLY A 108 10.23 -1.86 -22.18
CA GLY A 108 11.61 -2.17 -22.59
C GLY A 108 12.63 -1.88 -21.49
N ASP A 109 12.50 -0.76 -20.78
CA ASP A 109 13.36 -0.41 -19.64
C ASP A 109 13.18 -1.43 -18.51
N MET A 110 11.92 -1.72 -18.14
CA MET A 110 11.61 -2.69 -17.09
C MET A 110 12.12 -4.10 -17.43
N ARG A 111 11.99 -4.50 -18.70
CA ARG A 111 12.57 -5.75 -19.20
C ARG A 111 14.09 -5.77 -18.98
N ALA A 112 14.79 -4.71 -19.41
CA ALA A 112 16.25 -4.62 -19.25
C ALA A 112 16.64 -4.67 -17.76
N VAL A 113 15.86 -4.05 -16.86
CA VAL A 113 16.05 -4.17 -15.40
C VAL A 113 15.92 -5.63 -14.95
N LEU A 114 14.86 -6.34 -15.33
CA LEU A 114 14.63 -7.73 -14.91
C LEU A 114 15.65 -8.71 -15.48
N GLU A 115 16.21 -8.42 -16.67
CA GLU A 115 17.30 -9.20 -17.29
C GLU A 115 18.68 -8.89 -16.68
N HIS A 116 18.83 -7.74 -15.96
CA HIS A 116 20.12 -7.34 -15.41
C HIS A 116 20.57 -8.26 -14.26
N PRO A 117 21.85 -8.72 -14.25
CA PRO A 117 22.34 -9.68 -13.25
C PRO A 117 22.15 -9.23 -11.80
N ALA A 118 22.44 -7.96 -11.47
CA ALA A 118 22.27 -7.42 -10.13
C ALA A 118 20.79 -7.44 -9.68
N ALA A 119 19.86 -7.14 -10.59
CA ALA A 119 18.42 -7.22 -10.31
C ALA A 119 17.99 -8.68 -10.09
N GLN A 120 18.45 -9.60 -10.92
CA GLN A 120 18.16 -11.03 -10.78
C GLN A 120 18.68 -11.61 -9.47
N GLU A 121 19.85 -11.16 -9.02
CA GLU A 121 20.45 -11.59 -7.75
C GLU A 121 19.63 -11.12 -6.55
N ILE A 122 19.25 -9.83 -6.50
CA ILE A 122 18.51 -9.27 -5.36
C ILE A 122 17.07 -9.75 -5.34
N ILE A 123 16.38 -9.81 -6.47
CA ILE A 123 15.01 -10.29 -6.58
C ILE A 123 14.92 -11.77 -6.20
N GLY A 124 15.93 -12.56 -6.58
CA GLY A 124 15.95 -14.00 -6.33
C GLY A 124 14.92 -14.77 -7.16
N PRO A 125 14.41 -15.91 -6.67
CA PRO A 125 13.43 -16.74 -7.40
C PRO A 125 12.02 -16.18 -7.39
N LEU A 126 11.70 -15.32 -6.42
CA LEU A 126 10.36 -14.83 -6.13
C LEU A 126 10.39 -13.36 -5.72
N LEU A 127 9.50 -12.55 -6.33
CA LEU A 127 9.22 -11.18 -5.90
C LEU A 127 7.72 -10.99 -5.73
N ARG A 128 7.29 -10.61 -4.52
CA ARG A 128 5.92 -10.17 -4.24
C ARG A 128 5.80 -8.67 -4.42
N VAL A 129 4.85 -8.25 -5.23
CA VAL A 129 4.46 -6.85 -5.47
C VAL A 129 2.99 -6.70 -5.10
N GLY A 130 2.72 -5.94 -4.07
CA GLY A 130 1.33 -5.70 -3.66
C GLY A 130 1.09 -5.92 -2.15
N PRO A 131 -0.19 -5.72 -1.72
CA PRO A 131 -1.37 -5.38 -2.53
C PRO A 131 -1.20 -4.07 -3.32
N ILE A 132 -1.64 -4.07 -4.58
CA ILE A 132 -1.45 -2.95 -5.51
C ILE A 132 -2.70 -2.83 -6.41
N TYR A 133 -3.00 -1.64 -6.91
CA TYR A 133 -4.08 -1.49 -7.89
C TYR A 133 -3.69 -2.13 -9.23
N HIS A 134 -4.67 -2.76 -9.90
CA HIS A 134 -4.44 -3.44 -11.18
C HIS A 134 -3.99 -2.48 -12.29
N ASP A 135 -4.39 -1.22 -12.20
CA ASP A 135 -4.05 -0.12 -13.12
C ASP A 135 -2.82 0.68 -12.67
N ASP A 136 -2.17 0.27 -11.57
CA ASP A 136 -0.89 0.85 -11.15
C ASP A 136 0.20 0.60 -12.20
N ARG A 137 0.95 1.67 -12.51
CA ARG A 137 1.96 1.61 -13.57
C ARG A 137 3.07 0.60 -13.29
N LEU A 138 3.53 0.50 -12.04
CA LEU A 138 4.55 -0.49 -11.68
C LEU A 138 4.00 -1.92 -11.91
N ALA A 139 2.75 -2.18 -11.50
CA ALA A 139 2.12 -3.47 -11.71
C ALA A 139 2.06 -3.83 -13.19
N GLN A 140 1.58 -2.91 -14.03
CA GLN A 140 1.46 -3.11 -15.47
C GLN A 140 2.82 -3.35 -16.15
N LEU A 141 3.83 -2.54 -15.82
CA LEU A 141 5.17 -2.69 -16.36
C LEU A 141 5.84 -3.99 -15.91
N MET A 142 5.69 -4.36 -14.64
CA MET A 142 6.25 -5.58 -14.08
C MET A 142 5.65 -6.82 -14.72
N ILE A 143 4.32 -6.86 -14.90
CA ILE A 143 3.62 -7.97 -15.54
C ILE A 143 4.07 -8.12 -17.00
N ALA A 144 4.03 -7.03 -17.77
CA ALA A 144 4.38 -7.05 -19.19
C ALA A 144 5.86 -7.41 -19.42
N ALA A 145 6.77 -6.89 -18.59
CA ALA A 145 8.19 -7.20 -18.71
C ALA A 145 8.52 -8.64 -18.29
N ALA A 146 7.90 -9.13 -17.22
CA ALA A 146 8.08 -10.51 -16.76
C ALA A 146 7.61 -11.51 -17.82
N ASP A 147 6.45 -11.27 -18.42
CA ASP A 147 5.91 -12.09 -19.52
C ASP A 147 6.86 -12.10 -20.74
N ALA A 148 7.38 -10.93 -21.12
CA ALA A 148 8.29 -10.78 -22.26
C ALA A 148 9.62 -11.54 -22.11
N ILE A 149 10.07 -11.84 -20.87
CA ILE A 149 11.28 -12.60 -20.60
C ILE A 149 11.01 -14.05 -20.14
N GLY A 150 9.75 -14.50 -20.25
CA GLY A 150 9.34 -15.86 -19.89
C GLY A 150 9.30 -16.14 -18.39
N TRP A 151 9.24 -15.11 -17.55
CA TRP A 151 8.93 -15.29 -16.14
C TRP A 151 7.42 -15.45 -15.94
N HIS A 152 7.03 -16.02 -14.83
CA HIS A 152 5.63 -16.32 -14.53
C HIS A 152 5.06 -15.32 -13.55
N VAL A 153 3.87 -14.82 -13.86
CA VAL A 153 3.14 -13.91 -12.96
C VAL A 153 1.92 -14.65 -12.42
N LEU A 154 1.81 -14.71 -11.10
CA LEU A 154 0.65 -15.22 -10.39
C LEU A 154 -0.07 -14.02 -9.77
N ILE A 155 -1.37 -13.90 -10.04
CA ILE A 155 -2.19 -12.77 -9.59
C ILE A 155 -3.24 -13.30 -8.64
N ARG A 156 -3.32 -12.69 -7.45
CA ARG A 156 -4.38 -12.95 -6.50
C ARG A 156 -5.27 -11.72 -6.41
N ASP A 157 -6.59 -11.93 -6.53
CA ASP A 157 -7.58 -10.89 -6.34
C ASP A 157 -7.71 -10.56 -4.84
N MET A 158 -7.55 -9.31 -4.48
CA MET A 158 -7.66 -8.80 -3.12
C MET A 158 -8.94 -7.97 -2.93
N GLY A 159 -9.84 -7.99 -3.91
CA GLY A 159 -11.09 -7.25 -3.92
C GLY A 159 -11.00 -5.92 -4.68
N GLN A 160 -11.85 -4.99 -4.29
CA GLN A 160 -12.04 -3.72 -4.99
C GLN A 160 -12.02 -2.58 -4.00
N SER A 161 -11.44 -1.43 -4.39
CA SER A 161 -11.54 -0.21 -3.61
C SER A 161 -12.92 0.43 -3.76
N PHE A 162 -13.23 1.36 -2.87
CA PHE A 162 -14.44 2.18 -2.94
C PHE A 162 -14.04 3.65 -3.00
N VAL A 163 -14.45 4.33 -4.06
CA VAL A 163 -14.03 5.68 -4.38
C VAL A 163 -15.21 6.63 -4.37
N GLN A 164 -15.03 7.77 -3.75
CA GLN A 164 -15.96 8.89 -3.82
C GLN A 164 -15.32 10.01 -4.65
N ASP A 165 -15.96 10.34 -5.77
CA ASP A 165 -15.48 11.36 -6.70
C ASP A 165 -16.27 12.65 -6.48
N PHE A 166 -15.56 13.71 -6.12
CA PHE A 166 -16.09 15.06 -5.92
C PHE A 166 -15.88 15.97 -7.13
N ALA A 167 -15.23 15.47 -8.19
CA ALA A 167 -15.05 16.19 -9.45
C ALA A 167 -16.27 16.07 -10.37
N GLU A 168 -17.19 15.13 -10.10
CA GLU A 168 -18.45 15.02 -10.85
C GLU A 168 -19.28 16.31 -10.70
N PRO A 169 -19.84 16.87 -11.80
CA PRO A 169 -20.68 18.06 -11.74
C PRO A 169 -21.83 17.90 -10.76
N GLY A 170 -21.97 18.83 -9.83
CA GLY A 170 -23.04 18.85 -8.82
C GLY A 170 -22.71 18.12 -7.51
N LEU A 171 -21.65 17.31 -7.41
CA LEU A 171 -21.29 16.63 -6.17
C LEU A 171 -20.60 17.51 -5.12
N PRO A 172 -19.66 18.41 -5.45
CA PRO A 172 -19.04 19.29 -4.45
C PRO A 172 -20.07 20.18 -3.74
N ASP A 173 -21.08 20.67 -4.48
CA ASP A 173 -22.14 21.48 -3.92
C ASP A 173 -23.20 20.66 -3.14
N ALA A 174 -23.28 19.36 -3.42
CA ALA A 174 -24.21 18.44 -2.77
C ALA A 174 -23.62 17.71 -1.54
N TRP A 175 -22.29 17.76 -1.36
CA TRP A 175 -21.63 17.13 -0.22
C TRP A 175 -21.43 18.11 0.94
N PRO A 176 -21.76 17.69 2.15
CA PRO A 176 -22.66 16.57 2.43
C PRO A 176 -24.12 16.97 2.16
N SER A 177 -24.98 16.01 1.82
CA SER A 177 -26.41 16.30 1.60
C SER A 177 -27.03 17.02 2.80
N LYS A 178 -28.07 17.80 2.57
CA LYS A 178 -28.81 18.52 3.64
C LYS A 178 -29.25 17.57 4.77
N SER A 179 -29.71 16.37 4.42
CA SER A 179 -30.12 15.35 5.39
C SER A 179 -28.94 14.87 6.23
N ARG A 180 -27.76 14.66 5.64
CA ARG A 180 -26.55 14.25 6.33
C ARG A 180 -26.05 15.36 7.28
N ARG A 181 -26.01 16.62 6.83
CA ARG A 181 -25.69 17.76 7.72
C ARG A 181 -26.63 17.84 8.91
N LYS A 182 -27.93 17.64 8.69
CA LYS A 182 -28.93 17.61 9.77
C LYS A 182 -28.69 16.43 10.73
N LYS A 183 -28.39 15.24 10.18
CA LYS A 183 -28.07 14.05 10.99
C LYS A 183 -26.83 14.28 11.86
N VAL A 184 -25.73 14.76 11.27
CA VAL A 184 -24.48 15.01 12.00
C VAL A 184 -24.70 16.07 13.09
N ARG A 185 -25.36 17.18 12.80
CA ARG A 185 -25.67 18.19 13.85
C ARG A 185 -26.43 17.60 15.04
N ARG A 186 -27.41 16.72 14.79
CA ARG A 186 -28.15 16.04 15.87
C ARG A 186 -27.26 15.09 16.68
N LEU A 187 -26.35 14.38 16.00
CA LEU A 187 -25.40 13.49 16.67
C LEU A 187 -24.39 14.28 17.50
N THR A 188 -23.90 15.42 16.99
CA THR A 188 -23.00 16.32 17.72
C THR A 188 -23.68 16.88 18.96
N ALA A 189 -24.93 17.38 18.84
CA ALA A 189 -25.69 17.89 19.99
C ALA A 189 -25.86 16.83 21.10
N ARG A 190 -26.01 15.54 20.75
CA ARG A 190 -26.05 14.45 21.73
C ARG A 190 -24.71 14.24 22.45
N LEU A 191 -23.58 14.44 21.77
CA LEU A 191 -22.27 14.41 22.41
C LEU A 191 -22.05 15.64 23.31
N GLU A 192 -22.56 16.79 22.93
CA GLU A 192 -22.46 18.05 23.69
C GLU A 192 -23.18 17.97 25.05
N GLU A 193 -24.14 17.07 25.23
CA GLU A 193 -24.72 16.76 26.54
C GLU A 193 -23.70 16.18 27.54
N GLN A 194 -22.59 15.62 27.03
CA GLN A 194 -21.51 15.03 27.86
C GLN A 194 -20.28 15.95 27.99
N GLY A 195 -20.25 17.07 27.27
CA GLY A 195 -19.18 18.06 27.31
C GLY A 195 -18.93 18.73 25.97
N PRO A 196 -18.09 19.76 25.92
CA PRO A 196 -17.77 20.46 24.67
C PRO A 196 -17.22 19.50 23.61
N VAL A 197 -17.77 19.58 22.39
CA VAL A 197 -17.33 18.77 21.25
C VAL A 197 -16.38 19.59 20.38
N THR A 198 -15.20 19.05 20.12
CA THR A 198 -14.19 19.68 19.25
C THR A 198 -13.64 18.68 18.24
N VAL A 199 -13.28 19.18 17.06
CA VAL A 199 -12.56 18.41 16.04
C VAL A 199 -11.22 19.08 15.80
N ARG A 200 -10.15 18.31 15.95
CA ARG A 200 -8.79 18.75 15.66
C ARG A 200 -8.31 18.06 14.39
N ILE A 201 -7.81 18.84 13.44
CA ILE A 201 -7.13 18.33 12.23
C ILE A 201 -5.64 18.48 12.47
N VAL A 202 -4.90 17.37 12.33
CA VAL A 202 -3.45 17.30 12.60
C VAL A 202 -2.73 16.95 11.29
N ARG A 203 -1.73 17.75 10.95
CA ARG A 203 -0.83 17.52 9.80
C ARG A 203 0.47 18.32 10.00
N GLY A 204 1.47 18.06 9.15
CA GLY A 204 2.72 18.81 9.16
C GLY A 204 3.37 18.83 10.55
N THR A 205 3.66 20.01 11.07
CA THR A 205 4.31 20.20 12.37
C THR A 205 3.41 19.96 13.59
N GLU A 206 2.11 19.70 13.37
CA GLU A 206 1.16 19.44 14.47
C GLU A 206 1.23 18.01 14.99
N TRP A 207 1.90 17.10 14.27
CA TRP A 207 2.17 15.76 14.75
C TRP A 207 2.99 15.78 16.04
N SER A 208 2.56 15.07 17.05
CA SER A 208 3.19 15.03 18.35
C SER A 208 2.98 13.68 19.03
N ARG A 209 3.79 13.39 20.05
CA ARG A 209 3.60 12.20 20.89
C ARG A 209 2.18 12.08 21.44
N GLN A 210 1.58 13.21 21.84
CA GLN A 210 0.22 13.25 22.38
C GLN A 210 -0.80 12.79 21.33
N VAL A 211 -0.67 13.24 20.08
CA VAL A 211 -1.55 12.81 18.98
C VAL A 211 -1.52 11.30 18.80
N PHE A 212 -0.33 10.68 18.79
CA PHE A 212 -0.20 9.24 18.69
C PHE A 212 -0.79 8.50 19.90
N GLN A 213 -0.68 9.05 21.09
CA GLN A 213 -1.30 8.50 22.29
C GLN A 213 -2.83 8.57 22.22
N ASP A 214 -3.38 9.65 21.70
CA ASP A 214 -4.84 9.81 21.52
C ASP A 214 -5.37 8.84 20.49
N LEU A 215 -4.68 8.64 19.35
CA LEU A 215 -5.02 7.65 18.34
C LEU A 215 -5.01 6.21 18.91
N ALA A 216 -3.97 5.87 19.67
CA ALA A 216 -3.86 4.57 20.33
C ALA A 216 -4.99 4.35 21.35
N ARG A 217 -5.32 5.36 22.15
CA ARG A 217 -6.41 5.29 23.14
C ARG A 217 -7.77 5.05 22.51
N ILE A 218 -8.06 5.74 21.37
CA ILE A 218 -9.29 5.50 20.63
C ILE A 218 -9.32 4.08 20.08
N GLU A 219 -8.22 3.62 19.48
CA GLU A 219 -8.13 2.28 18.90
C GLU A 219 -8.28 1.18 19.96
N GLU A 220 -7.70 1.37 21.15
CA GLU A 220 -7.83 0.46 22.30
C GLU A 220 -9.29 0.28 22.74
N ASN A 221 -10.05 1.37 22.80
CA ASN A 221 -11.45 1.36 23.20
C ASN A 221 -12.42 1.02 22.06
N SER A 222 -11.91 0.81 20.85
CA SER A 222 -12.70 0.46 19.67
C SER A 222 -12.96 -1.04 19.55
N TRP A 223 -13.75 -1.41 18.54
CA TRP A 223 -13.95 -2.81 18.18
C TRP A 223 -12.63 -3.52 17.80
N VAL A 224 -11.65 -2.81 17.26
CA VAL A 224 -10.32 -3.37 16.94
C VAL A 224 -9.62 -3.82 18.20
N GLY A 225 -9.59 -2.97 19.24
CA GLY A 225 -8.95 -3.30 20.51
C GLY A 225 -9.68 -4.34 21.34
N THR A 226 -11.03 -4.40 21.23
CA THR A 226 -11.88 -5.18 22.14
C THR A 226 -12.44 -6.47 21.54
N ARG A 227 -12.53 -6.59 20.20
CA ARG A 227 -13.22 -7.72 19.52
C ARG A 227 -12.36 -8.44 18.49
N THR A 228 -11.10 -8.05 18.32
CA THR A 228 -10.18 -8.68 17.37
C THR A 228 -8.89 -9.12 18.09
N ASP A 229 -8.04 -9.85 17.38
CA ASP A 229 -6.68 -10.20 17.81
C ASP A 229 -5.69 -9.01 17.72
N ARG A 230 -6.17 -7.83 17.39
CA ARG A 230 -5.41 -6.58 17.18
C ARG A 230 -4.45 -6.62 15.99
N SER A 231 -4.51 -7.63 15.13
CA SER A 231 -3.63 -7.71 13.94
C SER A 231 -3.86 -6.56 12.96
N GLY A 232 -5.09 -6.03 12.90
CA GLY A 232 -5.45 -4.85 12.13
C GLY A 232 -5.15 -3.50 12.77
N ALA A 233 -4.66 -3.49 14.04
CA ALA A 233 -4.40 -2.26 14.78
C ALA A 233 -3.24 -1.48 14.17
N LYS A 234 -3.41 -0.15 14.06
CA LYS A 234 -2.39 0.76 13.52
C LYS A 234 -1.53 1.39 14.61
N PHE A 235 -2.12 1.59 15.79
CA PHE A 235 -1.50 2.33 16.88
C PHE A 235 -1.29 1.49 18.15
N LEU A 236 -1.95 0.34 18.27
CA LEU A 236 -1.71 -0.62 19.36
C LEU A 236 -0.55 -1.58 19.07
N ASN A 237 -0.25 -1.82 17.78
CA ASN A 237 0.90 -2.61 17.38
C ASN A 237 2.17 -1.73 17.44
N PRO A 238 3.20 -2.06 18.25
CA PRO A 238 4.40 -1.24 18.39
C PRO A 238 5.15 -0.99 17.07
N HIS A 239 5.21 -2.00 16.19
CA HIS A 239 5.88 -1.86 14.89
C HIS A 239 5.12 -0.92 13.96
N MET A 240 3.78 -0.99 13.95
CA MET A 240 2.94 -0.08 13.17
C MET A 240 3.00 1.34 13.74
N MET A 241 2.92 1.48 15.05
CA MET A 241 3.10 2.78 15.73
C MET A 241 4.43 3.42 15.33
N ALA A 242 5.53 2.67 15.42
CA ALA A 242 6.86 3.15 15.05
C ALA A 242 6.95 3.53 13.56
N HIS A 243 6.25 2.80 12.68
CA HIS A 243 6.15 3.16 11.27
C HIS A 243 5.50 4.53 11.07
N TRP A 244 4.36 4.79 11.66
CA TRP A 244 3.67 6.08 11.52
C TRP A 244 4.45 7.22 12.17
N GLN A 245 5.04 6.99 13.34
CA GLN A 245 5.90 7.98 14.00
C GLN A 245 7.11 8.35 13.15
N ARG A 246 7.67 7.39 12.43
CA ARG A 246 8.81 7.60 11.53
C ARG A 246 8.38 8.30 10.24
N ALA A 247 7.23 7.92 9.67
CA ALA A 247 6.71 8.56 8.46
C ALA A 247 6.52 10.08 8.65
N VAL A 248 6.03 10.51 9.81
CA VAL A 248 5.82 11.94 10.07
C VAL A 248 7.11 12.73 10.43
N VAL A 249 8.27 12.07 10.48
CA VAL A 249 9.57 12.76 10.55
C VAL A 249 9.95 13.36 9.19
N ASP A 250 9.52 12.73 8.10
CA ASP A 250 9.62 13.32 6.76
C ASP A 250 8.59 14.46 6.63
N PRO A 251 9.01 15.72 6.39
CA PRO A 251 8.10 16.87 6.35
C PRO A 251 7.01 16.74 5.29
N ASP A 252 7.31 16.15 4.12
CA ASP A 252 6.35 15.98 3.04
C ASP A 252 5.32 14.91 3.41
N LEU A 253 5.75 13.80 4.01
CA LEU A 253 4.81 12.78 4.51
C LEU A 253 3.98 13.30 5.68
N ALA A 254 4.56 14.07 6.58
CA ALA A 254 3.84 14.71 7.68
C ALA A 254 2.72 15.63 7.18
N GLU A 255 2.97 16.33 6.05
CA GLU A 255 1.99 17.20 5.42
C GLU A 255 0.91 16.41 4.66
N MET A 256 1.28 15.26 4.06
CA MET A 256 0.34 14.36 3.37
C MET A 256 -0.53 13.58 4.37
N LEU A 257 0.06 13.09 5.46
CA LEU A 257 -0.67 12.37 6.50
C LEU A 257 -1.52 13.34 7.31
N THR A 258 -2.81 13.06 7.41
CA THR A 258 -3.77 13.90 8.11
C THR A 258 -4.56 13.05 9.10
N ALA A 259 -4.55 13.41 10.37
CA ALA A 259 -5.44 12.82 11.36
C ALA A 259 -6.52 13.82 11.76
N SER A 260 -7.78 13.41 11.61
CA SER A 260 -8.93 14.13 12.15
C SER A 260 -9.34 13.45 13.45
N LEU A 261 -9.26 14.17 14.58
CA LEU A 261 -9.61 13.64 15.90
C LEU A 261 -10.83 14.38 16.47
N LEU A 262 -11.79 13.62 16.95
CA LEU A 262 -13.00 14.13 17.62
C LEU A 262 -12.85 13.95 19.13
N TYR A 263 -13.08 15.02 19.87
CA TYR A 263 -13.02 15.04 21.34
C TYR A 263 -14.39 15.41 21.92
N VAL A 264 -14.68 14.84 23.10
CA VAL A 264 -15.73 15.33 24.02
C VAL A 264 -15.00 15.76 25.30
N ALA A 265 -15.08 17.03 25.64
CA ALA A 265 -14.15 17.69 26.56
C ALA A 265 -12.71 17.37 26.13
N ASP A 266 -11.88 16.81 27.02
CA ASP A 266 -10.49 16.45 26.74
C ASP A 266 -10.31 14.98 26.34
N ARG A 267 -11.41 14.22 26.18
CA ARG A 267 -11.35 12.80 25.84
C ARG A 267 -11.41 12.61 24.33
N PRO A 268 -10.38 12.01 23.68
CA PRO A 268 -10.44 11.62 22.30
C PRO A 268 -11.37 10.42 22.14
N ILE A 269 -12.34 10.49 21.21
CA ILE A 269 -13.39 9.47 21.04
C ILE A 269 -13.50 8.88 19.64
N ALA A 270 -12.99 9.57 18.62
CA ALA A 270 -12.94 9.03 17.26
C ALA A 270 -11.82 9.66 16.45
N PHE A 271 -11.34 8.94 15.44
CA PHE A 271 -10.39 9.48 14.47
C PHE A 271 -10.66 8.98 13.05
N SER A 272 -10.21 9.76 12.06
CA SER A 272 -9.87 9.34 10.71
C SER A 272 -8.41 9.65 10.45
N LEU A 273 -7.65 8.68 9.95
CA LEU A 273 -6.29 8.85 9.46
C LEU A 273 -6.30 8.68 7.96
N ASP A 274 -5.85 9.68 7.25
CA ASP A 274 -5.95 9.78 5.81
C ASP A 274 -4.61 10.22 5.23
N LEU A 275 -4.34 9.84 3.97
CA LEU A 275 -3.16 10.23 3.21
C LEU A 275 -3.60 11.08 2.03
N VAL A 276 -3.26 12.36 2.02
CA VAL A 276 -3.66 13.33 0.99
C VAL A 276 -2.52 13.56 0.01
N CYS A 277 -2.70 13.11 -1.24
CA CYS A 277 -1.71 13.15 -2.30
C CYS A 277 -2.25 13.95 -3.49
N GLY A 278 -1.99 15.26 -3.53
CA GLY A 278 -2.55 16.14 -4.55
C GLY A 278 -4.08 16.18 -4.50
N ALA A 279 -4.74 15.80 -5.59
CA ALA A 279 -6.19 15.80 -5.69
C ALA A 279 -6.86 14.51 -5.17
N ILE A 280 -6.08 13.54 -4.69
CA ILE A 280 -6.57 12.26 -4.17
C ILE A 280 -6.26 12.14 -2.67
N ALA A 281 -7.22 11.64 -1.91
CA ALA A 281 -6.99 11.20 -0.54
C ALA A 281 -7.26 9.69 -0.41
N TYR A 282 -6.48 9.02 0.43
CA TYR A 282 -6.63 7.61 0.75
C TYR A 282 -7.00 7.46 2.22
N GLY A 283 -8.13 6.85 2.52
CA GLY A 283 -8.51 6.51 3.88
C GLY A 283 -7.65 5.36 4.40
N ILE A 284 -6.78 5.61 5.38
CA ILE A 284 -5.87 4.61 5.94
C ILE A 284 -6.52 3.84 7.08
N ALA A 285 -7.11 4.56 8.03
CA ALA A 285 -7.74 3.97 9.19
C ALA A 285 -8.79 4.92 9.77
N SER A 286 -9.85 4.35 10.31
CA SER A 286 -10.81 5.09 11.12
C SER A 286 -11.28 4.22 12.28
N SER A 287 -11.47 4.82 13.43
CA SER A 287 -11.95 4.10 14.60
C SER A 287 -12.66 5.04 15.57
N TYR A 288 -13.44 4.46 16.48
CA TYR A 288 -14.11 5.23 17.53
C TYR A 288 -14.25 4.39 18.81
N ASP A 289 -14.28 5.08 19.93
CA ASP A 289 -14.52 4.51 21.25
C ASP A 289 -15.95 3.94 21.33
N ALA A 290 -16.06 2.64 21.60
CA ALA A 290 -17.33 1.91 21.64
C ALA A 290 -18.32 2.46 22.66
N ALA A 291 -17.85 3.15 23.70
CA ALA A 291 -18.71 3.81 24.70
C ALA A 291 -19.59 4.92 24.11
N PHE A 292 -19.20 5.47 22.94
CA PHE A 292 -19.93 6.52 22.24
C PHE A 292 -20.68 6.04 21.00
N ALA A 293 -20.83 4.74 20.80
CA ALA A 293 -21.40 4.14 19.58
C ALA A 293 -22.78 4.71 19.21
N ASP A 294 -23.65 4.99 20.20
CA ASP A 294 -25.00 5.54 20.01
C ASP A 294 -25.02 6.93 19.39
N ALA A 295 -23.92 7.70 19.55
CA ALA A 295 -23.75 8.99 18.93
C ALA A 295 -23.07 8.93 17.55
N SER A 296 -22.70 7.73 17.08
CA SER A 296 -22.06 7.48 15.78
C SER A 296 -20.89 8.44 15.51
N PRO A 297 -19.87 8.54 16.39
CA PRO A 297 -18.81 9.54 16.29
C PRO A 297 -17.96 9.38 15.02
N GLY A 298 -17.90 8.17 14.45
CA GLY A 298 -17.29 7.93 13.14
C GLY A 298 -17.91 8.75 12.01
N GLN A 299 -19.24 8.95 12.01
CA GLN A 299 -19.89 9.78 10.99
C GLN A 299 -19.57 11.27 11.15
N ILE A 300 -19.39 11.72 12.40
CA ILE A 300 -19.02 13.11 12.69
C ILE A 300 -17.60 13.37 12.21
N VAL A 301 -16.63 12.55 12.63
CA VAL A 301 -15.23 12.76 12.27
C VAL A 301 -14.99 12.61 10.77
N THR A 302 -15.67 11.65 10.10
CA THR A 302 -15.59 11.48 8.64
C THR A 302 -16.09 12.72 7.89
N LEU A 303 -17.17 13.35 8.34
CA LEU A 303 -17.66 14.58 7.73
C LEU A 303 -16.58 15.68 7.77
N HIS A 304 -16.03 15.92 8.95
CA HIS A 304 -15.00 16.95 9.13
C HIS A 304 -13.69 16.62 8.39
N ALA A 305 -13.32 15.34 8.32
CA ALA A 305 -12.16 14.88 7.55
C ALA A 305 -12.34 15.21 6.06
N VAL A 306 -13.52 14.87 5.48
CA VAL A 306 -13.80 15.16 4.06
C VAL A 306 -13.86 16.66 3.81
N ASP A 307 -14.52 17.43 4.68
CA ASP A 307 -14.56 18.89 4.54
C ASP A 307 -13.14 19.50 4.53
N ALA A 308 -12.24 19.00 5.40
CA ALA A 308 -10.84 19.43 5.44
C ALA A 308 -10.07 19.02 4.17
N MET A 309 -10.31 17.82 3.63
CA MET A 309 -9.73 17.37 2.36
C MET A 309 -10.19 18.22 1.18
N LEU A 310 -11.49 18.50 1.07
CA LEU A 310 -12.05 19.35 0.01
C LEU A 310 -11.49 20.77 0.07
N ALA A 311 -11.32 21.33 1.27
CA ALA A 311 -10.68 22.64 1.46
C ALA A 311 -9.21 22.67 0.99
N ARG A 312 -8.55 21.51 0.89
CA ARG A 312 -7.18 21.34 0.34
C ARG A 312 -7.17 21.04 -1.16
N GLY A 313 -8.31 21.02 -1.83
CA GLY A 313 -8.42 20.75 -3.26
C GLY A 313 -8.48 19.26 -3.62
N VAL A 314 -8.72 18.37 -2.65
CA VAL A 314 -9.01 16.96 -2.93
C VAL A 314 -10.29 16.86 -3.75
N ARG A 315 -10.25 16.05 -4.80
CA ARG A 315 -11.37 15.78 -5.70
C ARG A 315 -11.85 14.34 -5.63
N GLN A 316 -11.04 13.46 -5.07
CA GLN A 316 -11.36 12.05 -4.98
C GLN A 316 -10.89 11.52 -3.63
N VAL A 317 -11.74 10.72 -2.98
CA VAL A 317 -11.37 9.97 -1.76
C VAL A 317 -11.50 8.48 -2.04
N ASP A 318 -10.40 7.75 -1.92
CA ASP A 318 -10.38 6.29 -1.95
C ASP A 318 -10.47 5.76 -0.51
N TRP A 319 -11.56 5.12 -0.20
CA TRP A 319 -11.86 4.53 1.11
C TRP A 319 -11.27 3.12 1.31
N GLY A 320 -10.48 2.65 0.33
CA GLY A 320 -9.84 1.35 0.34
C GLY A 320 -10.78 0.17 0.11
N ALA A 321 -10.22 -1.03 0.28
CA ALA A 321 -10.93 -2.29 0.05
C ALA A 321 -12.00 -2.59 1.10
N GLY A 322 -12.93 -3.47 0.71
CA GLY A 322 -14.00 -3.97 1.56
C GLY A 322 -15.09 -2.93 1.81
N ASP A 323 -16.32 -3.39 1.83
CA ASP A 323 -17.47 -2.55 2.16
C ASP A 323 -18.36 -3.29 3.17
N SER A 324 -18.53 -2.68 4.34
CA SER A 324 -19.51 -3.09 5.34
C SER A 324 -20.85 -2.39 5.17
N GLY A 325 -21.12 -1.81 3.98
CA GLY A 325 -22.31 -1.04 3.64
C GLY A 325 -22.16 0.47 3.84
N TYR A 326 -21.31 0.90 4.77
CA TYR A 326 -21.21 2.33 5.10
C TYR A 326 -20.56 3.17 3.98
N LYS A 327 -19.66 2.57 3.18
CA LYS A 327 -18.99 3.28 2.08
C LYS A 327 -19.98 3.68 0.99
N GLN A 328 -20.90 2.80 0.67
CA GLN A 328 -22.02 3.13 -0.24
C GLN A 328 -22.96 4.18 0.36
N GLU A 329 -23.24 4.10 1.68
CA GLU A 329 -24.04 5.13 2.35
C GLU A 329 -23.41 6.53 2.28
N ILE A 330 -22.09 6.63 2.27
CA ILE A 330 -21.38 7.91 2.10
C ILE A 330 -21.27 8.34 0.63
N GLY A 331 -21.74 7.53 -0.32
CA GLY A 331 -21.74 7.84 -1.74
C GLY A 331 -20.52 7.34 -2.49
N ALA A 332 -19.71 6.47 -1.88
CA ALA A 332 -18.60 5.82 -2.58
C ALA A 332 -19.12 4.76 -3.55
N ARG A 333 -18.45 4.63 -4.68
CA ARG A 333 -18.72 3.65 -5.74
C ARG A 333 -17.54 2.68 -5.86
N PRO A 334 -17.73 1.48 -6.43
CA PRO A 334 -16.63 0.59 -6.76
C PRO A 334 -15.57 1.32 -7.58
N GLY A 335 -14.32 1.27 -7.12
CA GLY A 335 -13.13 1.86 -7.75
C GLY A 335 -12.24 0.80 -8.41
N SER A 336 -10.91 0.97 -8.35
CA SER A 336 -9.96 0.05 -8.95
C SER A 336 -9.92 -1.29 -8.21
N ARG A 337 -9.70 -2.38 -8.97
CA ARG A 337 -9.43 -3.70 -8.39
C ARG A 337 -8.05 -3.69 -7.72
N ILE A 338 -7.95 -4.39 -6.61
CA ILE A 338 -6.72 -4.57 -5.86
C ILE A 338 -6.24 -6.00 -6.10
N GLN A 339 -4.96 -6.14 -6.40
CA GLN A 339 -4.33 -7.41 -6.68
C GLN A 339 -3.03 -7.56 -5.88
N ASP A 340 -2.63 -8.79 -5.64
CA ASP A 340 -1.34 -9.14 -5.08
C ASP A 340 -0.59 -9.99 -6.11
N ILE A 341 0.57 -9.55 -6.52
CA ILE A 341 1.32 -10.12 -7.64
C ILE A 341 2.52 -10.88 -7.09
N LEU A 342 2.71 -12.08 -7.59
CA LEU A 342 3.92 -12.86 -7.35
C LEU A 342 4.63 -13.11 -8.68
N VAL A 343 5.80 -12.50 -8.85
CA VAL A 343 6.67 -12.71 -10.01
C VAL A 343 7.61 -13.87 -9.69
N VAL A 344 7.60 -14.91 -10.54
CA VAL A 344 8.27 -16.18 -10.31
C VAL A 344 9.16 -16.51 -11.50
N ARG A 345 10.45 -16.78 -11.26
CA ARG A 345 11.40 -17.08 -12.35
C ARG A 345 11.30 -18.50 -12.90
N SER A 346 10.84 -19.46 -12.10
CA SER A 346 10.80 -20.88 -12.45
C SER A 346 9.40 -21.37 -12.73
N ALA A 347 9.18 -22.00 -13.89
CA ALA A 347 7.91 -22.60 -14.27
C ALA A 347 7.42 -23.64 -13.25
N SER A 348 8.30 -24.48 -12.73
CA SER A 348 7.94 -25.52 -11.77
C SER A 348 7.50 -24.92 -10.42
N ILE A 349 8.19 -23.86 -9.96
CA ILE A 349 7.80 -23.13 -8.75
C ILE A 349 6.44 -22.43 -8.98
N ALA A 350 6.26 -21.78 -10.13
CA ALA A 350 5.00 -21.12 -10.46
C ALA A 350 3.83 -22.09 -10.49
N ALA A 351 4.00 -23.25 -11.14
CA ALA A 351 2.97 -24.29 -11.21
C ALA A 351 2.57 -24.81 -9.82
N ALA A 352 3.55 -24.99 -8.92
CA ALA A 352 3.30 -25.46 -7.57
C ALA A 352 2.64 -24.40 -6.66
N LEU A 353 2.93 -23.10 -6.87
CA LEU A 353 2.37 -22.02 -6.07
C LEU A 353 0.98 -21.58 -6.54
N ARG A 354 0.71 -21.68 -7.86
CA ARG A 354 -0.48 -21.15 -8.52
C ARG A 354 -1.79 -21.52 -7.81
N PRO A 355 -2.12 -22.80 -7.53
CA PRO A 355 -3.42 -23.15 -6.97
C PRO A 355 -3.68 -22.46 -5.64
N ARG A 356 -2.66 -22.37 -4.80
CA ARG A 356 -2.81 -21.76 -3.47
C ARG A 356 -2.74 -20.25 -3.48
N TRP A 357 -1.99 -19.65 -4.41
CA TRP A 357 -1.89 -18.22 -4.53
C TRP A 357 -3.15 -17.59 -5.11
N GLU A 358 -3.67 -18.16 -6.20
CA GLU A 358 -4.83 -17.61 -6.93
C GLU A 358 -6.17 -17.90 -6.23
N GLU A 359 -6.28 -19.01 -5.48
CA GLU A 359 -7.50 -19.39 -4.76
C GLU A 359 -7.60 -18.79 -3.35
N SER A 360 -6.50 -18.26 -2.80
CA SER A 360 -6.51 -17.79 -1.41
C SER A 360 -7.17 -16.42 -1.27
N VAL A 361 -8.26 -16.39 -0.50
CA VAL A 361 -8.81 -15.16 0.06
C VAL A 361 -8.20 -15.01 1.47
N GLY A 362 -7.29 -14.04 1.65
CA GLY A 362 -6.67 -13.84 2.97
C GLY A 362 -5.19 -13.42 2.91
N SER A 363 -4.46 -13.53 4.01
CA SER A 363 -3.07 -13.08 4.06
C SER A 363 -2.20 -13.84 3.06
N GLY A 364 -1.72 -13.16 2.01
CA GLY A 364 -0.92 -13.72 0.94
C GLY A 364 0.34 -14.43 1.35
N THR A 365 0.74 -14.21 2.56
CA THR A 365 1.94 -14.75 3.15
C THR A 365 1.73 -16.19 3.64
N LEU A 366 0.58 -16.48 4.24
CA LEU A 366 0.22 -17.87 4.61
C LEU A 366 0.05 -18.74 3.37
N ALA A 367 -0.59 -18.20 2.31
CA ALA A 367 -0.72 -18.91 1.04
C ALA A 367 0.64 -19.18 0.39
N LEU A 368 1.56 -18.22 0.42
CA LEU A 368 2.92 -18.40 -0.09
C LEU A 368 3.68 -19.46 0.72
N ALA A 369 3.66 -19.41 2.04
CA ALA A 369 4.35 -20.37 2.89
C ALA A 369 3.81 -21.80 2.68
N ALA A 370 2.49 -21.97 2.63
CA ALA A 370 1.85 -23.25 2.37
C ALA A 370 2.18 -23.79 0.97
N GLY A 371 2.11 -22.93 -0.07
CA GLY A 371 2.45 -23.29 -1.44
C GLY A 371 3.91 -23.69 -1.61
N LEU A 372 4.83 -22.98 -0.96
CA LEU A 372 6.25 -23.33 -0.98
C LEU A 372 6.53 -24.66 -0.28
N ALA A 373 5.86 -24.93 0.84
CA ALA A 373 5.98 -26.21 1.54
C ALA A 373 5.50 -27.39 0.65
N ASP A 374 4.41 -27.20 -0.08
CA ASP A 374 3.91 -28.23 -1.01
C ASP A 374 4.78 -28.36 -2.27
N ALA A 375 5.29 -27.25 -2.82
CA ALA A 375 6.22 -27.29 -3.95
C ALA A 375 7.45 -28.15 -3.67
N VAL A 376 7.97 -28.05 -2.43
CA VAL A 376 9.11 -28.87 -1.98
C VAL A 376 8.75 -30.35 -1.83
N ARG A 377 7.51 -30.65 -1.46
CA ARG A 377 7.03 -32.06 -1.37
C ARG A 377 6.83 -32.70 -2.72
N VAL A 378 6.40 -31.93 -3.71
CA VAL A 378 6.05 -32.43 -5.06
C VAL A 378 7.24 -32.43 -6.02
N SER A 379 8.19 -31.49 -5.87
CA SER A 379 9.31 -31.42 -6.79
C SER A 379 10.35 -32.48 -6.50
N ALA A 380 10.56 -33.38 -7.45
CA ALA A 380 11.71 -34.29 -7.53
C ALA A 380 13.03 -33.55 -7.89
N ILE A 381 13.09 -32.23 -7.76
CA ILE A 381 14.29 -31.43 -7.99
C ILE A 381 15.29 -31.78 -6.89
N PRO A 382 16.57 -32.05 -7.20
CA PRO A 382 17.60 -32.24 -6.21
C PRO A 382 17.87 -30.90 -5.52
N THR A 383 17.00 -30.55 -4.59
CA THR A 383 17.24 -29.44 -3.67
C THR A 383 18.36 -29.85 -2.74
N SER A 384 19.32 -28.94 -2.51
CA SER A 384 20.37 -29.21 -1.54
C SER A 384 19.74 -29.71 -0.23
N LEU A 385 20.36 -30.66 0.43
CA LEU A 385 19.91 -31.20 1.73
C LEU A 385 19.60 -30.09 2.74
N THR A 386 20.25 -28.93 2.61
CA THR A 386 20.06 -27.73 3.41
C THR A 386 18.68 -27.08 3.16
N LEU A 387 18.24 -26.97 1.90
CA LEU A 387 16.93 -26.42 1.58
C LEU A 387 15.80 -27.33 2.06
N ARG A 388 15.95 -28.65 1.89
CA ARG A 388 15.00 -29.64 2.43
C ARG A 388 14.91 -29.60 3.96
N ARG A 389 16.04 -29.46 4.67
CA ARG A 389 16.08 -29.38 6.14
C ARG A 389 15.46 -28.06 6.63
N LEU A 390 15.73 -26.93 5.98
CA LEU A 390 15.13 -25.63 6.32
C LEU A 390 13.61 -25.65 6.10
N LEU A 391 13.16 -26.26 5.01
CA LEU A 391 11.74 -26.37 4.69
C LEU A 391 10.98 -27.35 5.59
N MET A 392 11.62 -28.42 6.06
CA MET A 392 10.99 -29.45 6.89
C MET A 392 11.08 -29.20 8.41
N SER A 393 12.08 -28.44 8.87
CA SER A 393 12.34 -28.32 10.33
C SER A 393 11.89 -27.04 11.01
N GLY A 394 11.41 -26.03 10.27
CA GLY A 394 11.07 -24.76 10.94
C GLY A 394 10.12 -23.87 10.18
N LEU A 395 9.89 -24.13 8.91
CA LEU A 395 9.17 -23.25 8.02
C LEU A 395 7.70 -23.08 8.34
N ALA A 396 7.04 -24.12 8.79
CA ALA A 396 5.61 -24.07 9.10
C ALA A 396 5.32 -23.27 10.39
N LEU A 397 6.23 -23.30 11.36
CA LEU A 397 6.02 -22.66 12.67
C LEU A 397 6.64 -21.26 12.75
N SER A 398 7.85 -21.06 12.24
CA SER A 398 8.54 -19.77 12.30
C SER A 398 8.00 -18.76 11.26
N ALA A 399 7.69 -19.23 10.05
CA ALA A 399 7.04 -18.41 9.05
C ALA A 399 5.64 -17.97 9.50
N ALA A 400 4.83 -18.84 10.07
CA ALA A 400 3.52 -18.48 10.61
C ALA A 400 3.62 -17.42 11.71
N ALA A 401 4.59 -17.51 12.61
CA ALA A 401 4.77 -16.54 13.70
C ALA A 401 5.26 -15.16 13.24
N SER A 402 6.20 -15.10 12.28
CA SER A 402 6.66 -13.82 11.70
C SER A 402 5.63 -13.17 10.78
N LEU A 403 4.68 -13.94 10.29
CA LEU A 403 3.68 -13.54 9.31
C LEU A 403 2.36 -13.12 9.94
N LEU A 404 2.11 -13.51 11.19
CA LEU A 404 1.01 -13.01 12.02
C LEU A 404 1.31 -11.62 12.59
N ALA A 405 2.56 -11.16 12.52
CA ALA A 405 2.99 -9.81 12.93
C ALA A 405 2.85 -8.74 11.82
N GLU A 406 2.36 -9.09 10.64
CA GLU A 406 2.00 -8.22 9.51
C GLU A 406 0.50 -8.12 9.34
#